data_3f7a4c501af56f85e9ae17009017e3df
#
_entry.id   3f7a4c501af56f85e9ae17009017e3df
#
_cell.length_a   1.000
_cell.length_b   1.000
_cell.length_c   1.000
_cell.angle_alpha   90.00
_cell.angle_beta   90.00
_cell.angle_gamma   90.00
#
_symmetry.space_group_name_H-M   'P 1'
#
loop_
_entity.id
_entity.type
_entity.pdbx_description
1 polymer ?
#
loop_
_entity_poly.entity_id
_entity_poly.type
_entity_poly.pdbx_seq_one_letter_code
_entity_poly.pdbx_strand_id
1 'polypeptide(L)'
;MNEITMKMQADQLIRMALQEDITSEDVSTNAVMRSAVKGTVDLIAKEDGIIAGLDVYARVFQILDEKTEIDFNFKDGDAVKKGDLLGTVNGDIRVLLSGERVALNYLQRMSGIATYTSQVAKLLEGSKVTLLD
;
A
#
# COMPACT_ATOMS: atom_id res chain seq x y z
N MET A 1 20.10 1.65 -6.93
CA MET A 1 19.39 0.43 -7.37
C MET A 1 18.40 0.82 -8.46
N ASN A 2 18.37 0.10 -9.57
CA ASN A 2 17.46 0.46 -10.66
C ASN A 2 16.04 -0.03 -10.38
N GLU A 3 15.09 0.50 -11.12
CA GLU A 3 13.66 0.22 -10.93
C GLU A 3 13.32 -1.26 -11.11
N ILE A 4 13.96 -1.94 -12.06
CA ILE A 4 13.70 -3.36 -12.31
C ILE A 4 14.13 -4.20 -11.10
N THR A 5 15.32 -3.94 -10.57
CA THR A 5 15.84 -4.64 -9.40
C THR A 5 14.96 -4.41 -8.17
N MET A 6 14.51 -3.17 -7.97
CA MET A 6 13.59 -2.85 -6.87
C MET A 6 12.29 -3.61 -6.99
N LYS A 7 11.71 -3.67 -8.19
CA LYS A 7 10.46 -4.41 -8.41
C LYS A 7 10.63 -5.91 -8.14
N MET A 8 11.73 -6.50 -8.60
CA MET A 8 11.99 -7.91 -8.35
C MET A 8 12.12 -8.23 -6.87
N GLN A 9 12.83 -7.39 -6.13
CA GLN A 9 12.99 -7.56 -4.68
C GLN A 9 11.68 -7.33 -3.94
N ALA A 10 10.94 -6.30 -4.30
CA ALA A 10 9.64 -6.01 -3.72
C ALA A 10 8.66 -7.15 -3.98
N ASP A 11 8.63 -7.68 -5.19
CA ASP A 11 7.74 -8.79 -5.56
C ASP A 11 8.00 -10.03 -4.70
N GLN A 12 9.26 -10.36 -4.44
CA GLN A 12 9.60 -11.50 -3.57
C GLN A 12 9.04 -11.29 -2.16
N LEU A 13 9.25 -10.12 -1.58
CA LEU A 13 8.77 -9.80 -0.24
C LEU A 13 7.25 -9.81 -0.17
N ILE A 14 6.60 -9.24 -1.18
CA ILE A 14 5.14 -9.21 -1.26
C ILE A 14 4.58 -10.64 -1.37
N ARG A 15 5.18 -11.49 -2.20
CA ARG A 15 4.73 -12.88 -2.36
C ARG A 15 4.87 -13.65 -1.06
N MET A 16 5.97 -13.48 -0.33
CA MET A 16 6.17 -14.11 0.97
C MET A 16 5.12 -13.64 1.98
N ALA A 17 4.87 -12.35 2.05
CA ALA A 17 3.88 -11.77 2.96
C ALA A 17 2.47 -12.25 2.64
N LEU A 18 2.10 -12.32 1.36
CA LEU A 18 0.81 -12.83 0.91
C LEU A 18 0.64 -14.30 1.23
N GLN A 19 1.68 -15.10 0.99
CA GLN A 19 1.63 -16.53 1.28
C GLN A 19 1.38 -16.78 2.75
N GLU A 20 2.06 -16.05 3.63
CA GLU A 20 1.90 -16.17 5.07
C GLU A 20 0.49 -15.74 5.52
N ASP A 21 0.01 -14.61 5.03
CA ASP A 21 -1.31 -14.08 5.40
C ASP A 21 -2.44 -14.96 4.88
N ILE A 22 -2.37 -15.38 3.61
CA ILE A 22 -3.42 -16.19 2.96
C ILE A 22 -3.52 -17.57 3.61
N THR A 23 -2.40 -18.17 3.99
CA THR A 23 -2.40 -19.50 4.63
C THR A 23 -3.21 -19.51 5.91
N SER A 24 -3.22 -18.39 6.65
CA SER A 24 -3.92 -18.32 7.93
C SER A 24 -5.40 -17.94 7.81
N GLU A 25 -5.81 -17.20 6.77
CA GLU A 25 -7.14 -16.61 6.70
C GLU A 25 -7.99 -16.99 5.48
N ASP A 26 -7.38 -17.43 4.41
CA ASP A 26 -8.06 -17.59 3.12
C ASP A 26 -9.07 -18.73 3.07
N VAL A 27 -8.93 -19.69 3.95
CA VAL A 27 -9.84 -20.85 4.01
C VAL A 27 -11.29 -20.40 4.25
N SER A 28 -11.50 -19.45 5.15
CA SER A 28 -12.83 -18.92 5.45
C SER A 28 -13.42 -18.17 4.27
N THR A 29 -12.63 -17.34 3.62
CA THR A 29 -13.05 -16.54 2.47
C THR A 29 -13.44 -17.43 1.29
N ASN A 30 -12.61 -18.42 0.99
CA ASN A 30 -12.88 -19.34 -0.13
C ASN A 30 -14.10 -20.25 0.12
N ALA A 31 -14.35 -20.59 1.38
CA ALA A 31 -15.53 -21.40 1.73
C ALA A 31 -16.83 -20.61 1.53
N VAL A 32 -16.80 -19.30 1.73
CA VAL A 32 -18.00 -18.44 1.61
C VAL A 32 -18.21 -17.96 0.18
N MET A 33 -17.12 -17.65 -0.54
CA MET A 33 -17.18 -17.00 -1.86
C MET A 33 -16.67 -17.94 -2.96
N ARG A 34 -17.58 -18.72 -3.56
CA ARG A 34 -17.23 -19.71 -4.57
C ARG A 34 -17.14 -19.17 -5.99
N SER A 35 -17.75 -18.02 -6.26
CA SER A 35 -17.73 -17.40 -7.58
C SER A 35 -17.18 -15.99 -7.52
N ALA A 36 -16.58 -15.55 -8.65
CA ALA A 36 -16.03 -14.22 -8.76
C ALA A 36 -17.14 -13.17 -8.65
N VAL A 37 -16.98 -12.23 -7.75
CA VAL A 37 -17.87 -11.08 -7.59
C VAL A 37 -17.00 -9.83 -7.64
N LYS A 38 -17.33 -8.91 -8.53
CA LYS A 38 -16.60 -7.65 -8.64
C LYS A 38 -17.00 -6.71 -7.52
N GLY A 39 -16.02 -6.01 -6.98
CA GLY A 39 -16.24 -5.03 -5.92
C GLY A 39 -15.25 -3.89 -6.01
N THR A 40 -15.45 -2.93 -5.13
CA THR A 40 -14.61 -1.74 -5.02
C THR A 40 -14.22 -1.52 -3.57
N VAL A 41 -12.96 -1.20 -3.33
CA VAL A 41 -12.45 -0.81 -2.01
C VAL A 41 -11.93 0.62 -2.11
N ASP A 42 -12.35 1.46 -1.16
CA ASP A 42 -11.87 2.82 -1.03
C ASP A 42 -10.71 2.84 -0.04
N LEU A 43 -9.61 3.50 -0.44
CA LEU A 43 -8.46 3.71 0.41
C LEU A 43 -8.54 5.13 1.00
N ILE A 44 -8.76 5.22 2.31
CA ILE A 44 -8.98 6.49 2.99
C ILE A 44 -7.90 6.71 4.04
N ALA A 45 -7.37 7.93 4.11
CA ALA A 45 -6.38 8.30 5.11
C ALA A 45 -7.01 8.33 6.50
N LYS A 46 -6.41 7.62 7.46
CA LYS A 46 -6.89 7.59 8.85
C LYS A 46 -6.32 8.71 9.69
N GLU A 47 -5.26 9.33 9.25
CA GLU A 47 -4.61 10.44 9.93
C GLU A 47 -3.82 11.29 8.96
N ASP A 48 -3.43 12.49 9.40
CA ASP A 48 -2.62 13.40 8.59
C ASP A 48 -1.21 12.83 8.45
N GLY A 49 -0.58 13.04 7.31
CA GLY A 49 0.80 12.60 7.10
C GLY A 49 1.26 12.77 5.67
N ILE A 50 2.37 12.13 5.36
CA ILE A 50 2.93 12.07 4.01
C ILE A 50 2.71 10.68 3.47
N ILE A 51 2.09 10.58 2.29
CA ILE A 51 1.82 9.29 1.67
C ILE A 51 3.08 8.77 0.96
N ALA A 52 3.37 7.49 1.13
CA ALA A 52 4.46 6.81 0.43
C ALA A 52 4.15 5.33 0.29
N GLY A 53 4.55 4.74 -0.85
CA GLY A 53 4.39 3.32 -1.10
C GLY A 53 3.14 2.97 -1.91
N LEU A 54 2.60 3.91 -2.66
CA LEU A 54 1.42 3.65 -3.49
C LEU A 54 1.68 2.58 -4.55
N ASP A 55 2.87 2.56 -5.15
CA ASP A 55 3.24 1.53 -6.13
C ASP A 55 3.26 0.13 -5.50
N VAL A 56 3.78 0.02 -4.29
CA VAL A 56 3.82 -1.25 -3.57
C VAL A 56 2.41 -1.70 -3.21
N TYR A 57 1.58 -0.78 -2.74
CA TYR A 57 0.16 -1.05 -2.45
C TYR A 57 -0.55 -1.64 -3.66
N ALA A 58 -0.41 -0.99 -4.83
CA ALA A 58 -1.01 -1.46 -6.08
C ALA A 58 -0.46 -2.82 -6.50
N ARG A 59 0.85 -3.01 -6.35
CA ARG A 59 1.51 -4.23 -6.77
C ARG A 59 1.02 -5.46 -6.03
N VAL A 60 0.66 -5.33 -4.76
CA VAL A 60 0.10 -6.44 -3.98
C VAL A 60 -1.12 -7.04 -4.67
N PHE A 61 -2.05 -6.19 -5.09
CA PHE A 61 -3.25 -6.66 -5.78
C PHE A 61 -2.95 -7.21 -7.18
N GLN A 62 -2.03 -6.57 -7.91
CA GLN A 62 -1.66 -7.00 -9.25
C GLN A 62 -0.97 -8.36 -9.27
N ILE A 63 -0.22 -8.70 -8.23
CA ILE A 63 0.38 -10.03 -8.09
C ILE A 63 -0.71 -11.10 -7.92
N LEU A 64 -1.77 -10.78 -7.17
CA LEU A 64 -2.89 -11.71 -6.98
C LEU A 64 -3.75 -11.83 -8.22
N ASP A 65 -4.00 -10.72 -8.92
CA ASP A 65 -4.78 -10.68 -10.14
C ASP A 65 -4.39 -9.44 -10.96
N GLU A 66 -3.74 -9.65 -12.08
CA GLU A 66 -3.29 -8.55 -12.95
C GLU A 66 -4.44 -7.71 -13.53
N LYS A 67 -5.66 -8.21 -13.48
CA LYS A 67 -6.85 -7.49 -13.95
C LYS A 67 -7.39 -6.48 -12.94
N THR A 68 -6.83 -6.45 -11.73
CA THR A 68 -7.23 -5.48 -10.71
C THR A 68 -6.87 -4.07 -11.17
N GLU A 69 -7.82 -3.15 -11.06
CA GLU A 69 -7.64 -1.76 -11.44
C GLU A 69 -7.51 -0.89 -10.20
N ILE A 70 -6.45 -0.10 -10.13
CA ILE A 70 -6.19 0.77 -9.00
C ILE A 70 -6.02 2.20 -9.51
N ASP A 71 -6.80 3.13 -8.94
CA ASP A 71 -6.71 4.56 -9.26
C ASP A 71 -6.35 5.33 -8.00
N PHE A 72 -5.33 6.18 -8.10
CA PHE A 72 -4.89 7.02 -6.99
C PHE A 72 -5.19 8.49 -7.27
N ASN A 73 -5.61 9.21 -6.21
CA ASN A 73 -5.84 10.66 -6.25
C ASN A 73 -4.63 11.45 -5.76
N PHE A 74 -3.62 10.78 -5.25
CA PHE A 74 -2.40 11.36 -4.67
C PHE A 74 -1.17 10.66 -5.22
N LYS A 75 -0.01 11.29 -5.01
CA LYS A 75 1.29 10.74 -5.39
C LYS A 75 2.15 10.56 -4.16
N ASP A 76 3.12 9.65 -4.25
CA ASP A 76 4.11 9.51 -3.19
C ASP A 76 4.77 10.87 -2.90
N GLY A 77 4.85 11.21 -1.63
CA GLY A 77 5.38 12.49 -1.17
C GLY A 77 4.34 13.55 -0.91
N ASP A 78 3.09 13.33 -1.30
CA ASP A 78 2.02 14.29 -1.05
C ASP A 78 1.61 14.29 0.43
N ALA A 79 1.28 15.48 0.94
CA ALA A 79 0.67 15.61 2.26
C ALA A 79 -0.81 15.24 2.15
N VAL A 80 -1.26 14.38 3.05
CA VAL A 80 -2.66 13.95 3.10
C VAL A 80 -3.24 14.27 4.47
N LYS A 81 -4.56 14.40 4.52
CA LYS A 81 -5.29 14.69 5.75
C LYS A 81 -6.26 13.57 6.05
N LYS A 82 -6.54 13.38 7.33
CA LYS A 82 -7.54 12.41 7.78
C LYS A 82 -8.84 12.58 7.00
N GLY A 83 -9.32 11.48 6.44
CA GLY A 83 -10.54 11.46 5.64
C GLY A 83 -10.34 11.61 4.13
N ASP A 84 -9.13 11.95 3.68
CA ASP A 84 -8.85 12.05 2.25
C ASP A 84 -9.02 10.69 1.56
N LEU A 85 -9.69 10.70 0.42
CA LEU A 85 -9.78 9.51 -0.43
C LEU A 85 -8.49 9.40 -1.24
N LEU A 86 -7.64 8.47 -0.84
CA LEU A 86 -6.33 8.27 -1.47
C LEU A 86 -6.43 7.57 -2.81
N GLY A 87 -7.41 6.68 -2.94
CA GLY A 87 -7.60 5.93 -4.16
C GLY A 87 -8.70 4.89 -4.04
N THR A 88 -8.92 4.17 -5.15
CA THR A 88 -9.91 3.10 -5.22
C THR A 88 -9.29 1.88 -5.88
N VAL A 89 -9.72 0.70 -5.44
CA VAL A 89 -9.29 -0.58 -6.00
C VAL A 89 -10.52 -1.32 -6.48
N ASN A 90 -10.54 -1.68 -7.76
CA ASN A 90 -11.66 -2.39 -8.39
C ASN A 90 -11.18 -3.76 -8.86
N GLY A 91 -11.93 -4.79 -8.56
CA GLY A 91 -11.60 -6.14 -9.01
C GLY A 91 -12.42 -7.21 -8.34
N ASP A 92 -11.94 -8.45 -8.42
CA ASP A 92 -12.54 -9.58 -7.75
C ASP A 92 -12.46 -9.37 -6.23
N ILE A 93 -13.59 -9.40 -5.56
CA ILE A 93 -13.66 -9.12 -4.12
C ILE A 93 -12.81 -10.09 -3.30
N ARG A 94 -12.62 -11.33 -3.78
CA ARG A 94 -11.74 -12.30 -3.10
C ARG A 94 -10.29 -11.84 -3.12
N VAL A 95 -9.86 -11.27 -4.27
CA VAL A 95 -8.53 -10.69 -4.42
C VAL A 95 -8.38 -9.47 -3.50
N LEU A 96 -9.39 -8.62 -3.47
CA LEU A 96 -9.38 -7.41 -2.62
C LEU A 96 -9.26 -7.78 -1.15
N LEU A 97 -10.03 -8.76 -0.70
CA LEU A 97 -9.99 -9.22 0.70
C LEU A 97 -8.66 -9.89 1.04
N SER A 98 -8.13 -10.71 0.13
CA SER A 98 -6.88 -11.43 0.35
C SER A 98 -5.67 -10.50 0.37
N GLY A 99 -5.68 -9.42 -0.40
CA GLY A 99 -4.53 -8.52 -0.52
C GLY A 99 -4.55 -7.32 0.41
N GLU A 100 -5.71 -6.94 0.92
CA GLU A 100 -5.89 -5.68 1.64
C GLU A 100 -4.95 -5.52 2.84
N ARG A 101 -4.84 -6.54 3.68
CA ARG A 101 -4.01 -6.45 4.90
C ARG A 101 -2.55 -6.24 4.57
N VAL A 102 -2.01 -7.00 3.63
CA VAL A 102 -0.60 -6.89 3.22
C VAL A 102 -0.35 -5.53 2.56
N ALA A 103 -1.25 -5.11 1.67
CA ALA A 103 -1.13 -3.82 0.99
C ALA A 103 -1.15 -2.66 1.98
N LEU A 104 -2.08 -2.66 2.94
CA LEU A 104 -2.18 -1.63 3.96
C LEU A 104 -0.97 -1.62 4.89
N ASN A 105 -0.45 -2.78 5.26
CA ASN A 105 0.74 -2.85 6.12
C ASN A 105 1.95 -2.16 5.47
N TYR A 106 2.20 -2.39 4.19
CA TYR A 106 3.28 -1.72 3.48
C TYR A 106 3.04 -0.23 3.38
N LEU A 107 1.83 0.18 2.99
CA LEU A 107 1.50 1.59 2.83
C LEU A 107 1.64 2.35 4.15
N GLN A 108 1.15 1.79 5.24
CA GLN A 108 1.22 2.40 6.56
C GLN A 108 2.66 2.55 7.05
N ARG A 109 3.49 1.52 6.85
CA ARG A 109 4.90 1.58 7.23
C ARG A 109 5.66 2.63 6.45
N MET A 110 5.52 2.61 5.13
CA MET A 110 6.25 3.53 4.26
C MET A 110 5.80 4.97 4.48
N SER A 111 4.50 5.18 4.64
CA SER A 111 3.95 6.51 4.93
C SER A 111 4.35 7.01 6.32
N GLY A 112 4.40 6.12 7.30
CA GLY A 112 4.86 6.47 8.64
C GLY A 112 6.32 6.93 8.65
N ILE A 113 7.18 6.24 7.92
CA ILE A 113 8.59 6.60 7.77
C ILE A 113 8.72 7.95 7.07
N ALA A 114 7.98 8.15 5.97
CA ALA A 114 8.00 9.40 5.21
C ALA A 114 7.53 10.58 6.06
N THR A 115 6.48 10.38 6.85
CA THR A 115 5.94 11.40 7.75
C THR A 115 6.96 11.78 8.82
N TYR A 116 7.57 10.79 9.46
CA TYR A 116 8.60 11.02 10.47
C TYR A 116 9.80 11.77 9.88
N THR A 117 10.28 11.33 8.72
CA THR A 117 11.40 11.95 8.03
C THR A 117 11.10 13.42 7.69
N SER A 118 9.88 13.70 7.23
CA SER A 118 9.45 15.06 6.93
C SER A 118 9.48 15.95 8.19
N GLN A 119 9.03 15.43 9.32
CA GLN A 119 9.03 16.15 10.59
C GLN A 119 10.46 16.46 11.06
N VAL A 120 11.37 15.48 10.97
CA VAL A 120 12.77 15.66 11.33
C VAL A 120 13.44 16.70 10.41
N ALA A 121 13.18 16.64 9.12
CA ALA A 121 13.73 17.60 8.16
C ALA A 121 13.32 19.04 8.49
N LYS A 122 12.06 19.26 8.87
CA LYS A 122 11.57 20.58 9.28
C LYS A 122 12.28 21.09 10.53
N LEU A 123 12.50 20.22 11.51
CA LEU A 123 13.22 20.58 12.73
C LEU A 123 14.68 20.96 12.42
N LEU A 124 15.34 20.22 11.54
CA LEU A 124 16.72 20.48 11.15
C LEU A 124 16.86 21.78 10.34
N GLU A 125 15.88 22.10 9.49
CA GLU A 125 15.85 23.39 8.81
C GLU A 125 15.81 24.54 9.80
N GLY A 126 14.98 24.44 10.82
CA GLY A 126 14.91 25.44 11.90
C GLY A 126 16.21 25.57 12.68
N SER A 127 17.01 24.52 12.76
CA SER A 127 18.30 24.49 13.46
C SER A 127 19.49 24.80 12.56
N LYS A 128 19.26 25.07 11.28
CA LYS A 128 20.29 25.33 10.25
C LYS A 128 21.26 24.15 10.07
N VAL A 129 20.80 22.94 10.35
CA VAL A 129 21.55 21.71 10.10
C VAL A 129 21.07 21.11 8.79
N THR A 130 21.99 20.63 7.97
CA THR A 130 21.67 20.01 6.69
C THR A 130 21.62 18.49 6.84
N LEU A 131 20.54 17.88 6.31
CA LEU A 131 20.47 16.44 6.20
C LEU A 131 21.35 15.98 5.03
N LEU A 132 22.18 15.00 5.29
CA LEU A 132 22.99 14.34 4.26
C LEU A 132 22.25 13.08 3.81
N ASP A 133 22.13 12.93 2.52
CA ASP A 133 21.53 11.73 1.92
C ASP A 133 22.47 10.53 2.04
#